data_fa92e075ac540f1b78ead6470894b3ad
#
_entry.id   fa92e075ac540f1b78ead6470894b3ad
#
_cell.length_a   1.000
_cell.length_b   1.000
_cell.length_c   1.000
_cell.angle_alpha   90.00
_cell.angle_beta   90.00
_cell.angle_gamma   90.00
#
_symmetry.space_group_name_H-M   'P 1'
#
loop_
_entity.id
_entity.type
_entity.pdbx_description
1 polymer ?
#
loop_
_entity_poly.entity_id
_entity_poly.type
_entity_poly.pdbx_seq_one_letter_code
_entity_poly.pdbx_strand_id
1 'polypeptide(L)'
;ERIEVSILTTLNVINLGVSKVIAKATNADQGEVLEKLGAQVVYPERDMALRLAKKILRENLVDYISIGKDIEIIEFEISKQMIGKSIIGMRVRENFGLNIIAIHHDGITDTDIDPHYLLKAGDTIAVIGKENKVAQFVDSYS
;
A
#
# COMPACT_ATOMS: atom_id res chain seq x y z
N GLU A 1 -10.25 -24.89 -2.37
CA GLU A 1 -9.41 -25.08 -3.57
C GLU A 1 -8.49 -26.31 -3.36
N ARG A 2 -8.43 -27.20 -4.36
CA ARG A 2 -7.61 -28.42 -4.23
C ARG A 2 -6.16 -28.10 -4.59
N ILE A 3 -5.29 -28.13 -3.60
CA ILE A 3 -3.85 -27.79 -3.75
C ILE A 3 -3.18 -28.65 -4.82
N GLU A 4 -3.46 -29.96 -4.81
CA GLU A 4 -2.92 -30.91 -5.79
C GLU A 4 -3.27 -30.54 -7.23
N VAL A 5 -4.52 -30.14 -7.47
CA VAL A 5 -4.98 -29.72 -8.81
C VAL A 5 -4.26 -28.45 -9.26
N SER A 6 -4.07 -27.48 -8.36
CA SER A 6 -3.33 -26.24 -8.64
C SER A 6 -1.90 -26.54 -9.03
N ILE A 7 -1.20 -27.39 -8.29
CA ILE A 7 0.19 -27.77 -8.56
C ILE A 7 0.33 -28.49 -9.91
N LEU A 8 -0.52 -29.50 -10.17
CA LEU A 8 -0.49 -30.26 -11.41
C LEU A 8 -0.84 -29.41 -12.64
N THR A 9 -1.83 -28.53 -12.50
CA THR A 9 -2.18 -27.58 -13.58
C THR A 9 -1.03 -26.64 -13.89
N THR A 10 -0.40 -26.08 -12.86
CA THR A 10 0.76 -25.19 -13.02
C THR A 10 1.93 -25.91 -13.73
N LEU A 11 2.25 -27.12 -13.29
CA LEU A 11 3.28 -27.93 -13.92
C LEU A 11 2.99 -28.20 -15.40
N ASN A 12 1.75 -28.56 -15.74
CA ASN A 12 1.34 -28.81 -17.12
C ASN A 12 1.47 -27.54 -17.98
N VAL A 13 1.06 -26.39 -17.48
CA VAL A 13 1.17 -25.11 -18.20
C VAL A 13 2.63 -24.74 -18.46
N ILE A 14 3.51 -24.94 -17.48
CA ILE A 14 4.95 -24.71 -17.64
C ILE A 14 5.55 -25.67 -18.65
N ASN A 15 5.21 -26.96 -18.61
CA ASN A 15 5.69 -27.96 -19.56
C ASN A 15 5.23 -27.70 -21.00
N LEU A 16 4.12 -26.99 -21.20
CA LEU A 16 3.65 -26.51 -22.50
C LEU A 16 4.47 -25.31 -23.03
N GLY A 17 5.47 -24.84 -22.29
CA GLY A 17 6.38 -23.77 -22.72
C GLY A 17 5.82 -22.35 -22.52
N VAL A 18 4.80 -22.16 -21.66
CA VAL A 18 4.29 -20.83 -21.33
C VAL A 18 5.37 -20.07 -20.55
N SER A 19 5.82 -18.93 -21.08
CA SER A 19 6.96 -18.17 -20.57
C SER A 19 6.68 -17.46 -19.25
N LYS A 20 5.42 -17.13 -18.94
CA LYS A 20 5.02 -16.45 -17.69
C LYS A 20 3.80 -17.12 -17.11
N VAL A 21 3.98 -17.76 -15.97
CA VAL A 21 2.92 -18.44 -15.23
C VAL A 21 2.77 -17.76 -13.86
N ILE A 22 1.57 -17.33 -13.54
CA ILE A 22 1.23 -16.77 -12.22
C ILE A 22 0.26 -17.76 -11.55
N ALA A 23 0.62 -18.21 -10.36
CA ALA A 23 -0.17 -19.16 -9.59
C ALA A 23 -0.60 -18.57 -8.25
N LYS A 24 -1.85 -18.82 -7.87
CA LYS A 24 -2.37 -18.45 -6.54
C LYS A 24 -2.01 -19.54 -5.53
N ALA A 25 -1.46 -19.13 -4.39
CA ALA A 25 -1.28 -20.00 -3.23
C ALA A 25 -2.17 -19.55 -2.07
N THR A 26 -2.65 -20.52 -1.29
CA THR A 26 -3.47 -20.29 -0.09
C THR A 26 -2.65 -20.41 1.19
N ASN A 27 -1.49 -21.08 1.13
CA ASN A 27 -0.55 -21.22 2.24
C ASN A 27 0.90 -21.23 1.74
N ALA A 28 1.85 -21.14 2.67
CA ALA A 28 3.28 -21.04 2.35
C ALA A 28 3.82 -22.30 1.68
N ASP A 29 3.42 -23.50 2.13
CA ASP A 29 3.92 -24.76 1.58
C ASP A 29 3.52 -24.93 0.12
N GLN A 30 2.25 -24.63 -0.22
CA GLN A 30 1.79 -24.61 -1.60
C GLN A 30 2.59 -23.61 -2.44
N GLY A 31 2.82 -22.40 -1.89
CA GLY A 31 3.58 -21.36 -2.59
C GLY A 31 5.01 -21.79 -2.88
N GLU A 32 5.70 -22.38 -1.92
CA GLU A 32 7.06 -22.89 -2.10
C GLU A 32 7.16 -23.92 -3.24
N VAL A 33 6.19 -24.84 -3.31
CA VAL A 33 6.14 -25.83 -4.39
C VAL A 33 5.94 -25.16 -5.75
N LEU A 34 4.99 -24.20 -5.85
CA LEU A 34 4.69 -23.49 -7.08
C LEU A 34 5.87 -22.64 -7.56
N GLU A 35 6.61 -21.99 -6.65
CA GLU A 35 7.84 -21.25 -6.95
C GLU A 35 8.94 -22.16 -7.48
N LYS A 36 9.15 -23.34 -6.85
CA LYS A 36 10.11 -24.34 -7.32
C LYS A 36 9.78 -24.88 -8.69
N LEU A 37 8.52 -24.91 -9.08
CA LEU A 37 8.09 -25.25 -10.44
C LEU A 37 8.40 -24.15 -11.45
N GLY A 38 8.68 -22.92 -11.01
CA GLY A 38 8.99 -21.78 -11.87
C GLY A 38 7.83 -20.80 -12.06
N ALA A 39 6.73 -20.91 -11.29
CA ALA A 39 5.65 -19.95 -11.32
C ALA A 39 5.94 -18.73 -10.43
N GLN A 40 5.44 -17.59 -10.84
CA GLN A 40 5.29 -16.44 -9.93
C GLN A 40 4.09 -16.70 -9.01
N VAL A 41 4.32 -16.66 -7.70
CA VAL A 41 3.26 -16.95 -6.71
C VAL A 41 2.66 -15.66 -6.16
N VAL A 42 1.34 -15.65 -6.02
CA VAL A 42 0.56 -14.58 -5.38
C VAL A 42 -0.30 -15.16 -4.26
N TYR A 43 -0.51 -14.37 -3.20
CA TYR A 43 -1.32 -14.74 -2.01
C TYR A 43 -2.43 -13.72 -1.77
N PRO A 44 -3.46 -13.63 -2.63
CA PRO A 44 -4.43 -12.54 -2.61
C PRO A 44 -5.17 -12.41 -1.28
N GLU A 45 -5.55 -13.53 -0.66
CA GLU A 45 -6.29 -13.54 0.60
C GLU A 45 -5.41 -13.03 1.76
N ARG A 46 -4.15 -13.47 1.84
CA ARG A 46 -3.18 -13.01 2.84
C ARG A 46 -2.88 -11.53 2.69
N ASP A 47 -2.62 -11.10 1.46
CA ASP A 47 -2.23 -9.73 1.15
C ASP A 47 -3.40 -8.77 1.44
N MET A 48 -4.64 -9.19 1.12
CA MET A 48 -5.84 -8.42 1.44
C MET A 48 -6.13 -8.40 2.95
N ALA A 49 -5.91 -9.50 3.66
CA ALA A 49 -6.07 -9.55 5.12
C ALA A 49 -5.09 -8.61 5.83
N LEU A 50 -3.82 -8.58 5.39
CA LEU A 50 -2.82 -7.65 5.91
C LEU A 50 -3.18 -6.19 5.61
N ARG A 51 -3.69 -5.92 4.40
CA ARG A 51 -4.16 -4.59 4.02
C ARG A 51 -5.32 -4.13 4.91
N LEU A 52 -6.29 -4.99 5.13
CA LEU A 52 -7.43 -4.69 6.00
C LEU A 52 -6.98 -4.47 7.45
N ALA A 53 -6.09 -5.31 7.97
CA ALA A 53 -5.56 -5.17 9.32
C ALA A 53 -4.85 -3.82 9.54
N LYS A 54 -3.98 -3.39 8.60
CA LYS A 54 -3.32 -2.08 8.67
C LYS A 54 -4.34 -0.93 8.70
N LYS A 55 -5.42 -1.02 7.90
CA LYS A 55 -6.50 0.00 7.89
C LYS A 55 -7.28 0.05 9.21
N ILE A 56 -7.62 -1.11 9.78
CA ILE A 56 -8.37 -1.18 11.04
C ILE A 56 -7.56 -0.64 12.23
N LEU A 57 -6.26 -0.89 12.23
CA LEU A 57 -5.37 -0.48 13.32
C LEU A 57 -5.05 1.03 13.33
N ARG A 58 -5.36 1.75 12.25
CA ARG A 58 -5.00 3.16 12.07
C ARG A 58 -6.19 3.93 11.52
N GLU A 59 -6.90 4.65 12.38
CA GLU A 59 -8.18 5.33 12.05
C GLU A 59 -8.09 6.24 10.83
N ASN A 60 -7.00 6.99 10.69
CA ASN A 60 -6.82 7.95 9.59
C ASN A 60 -6.20 7.34 8.33
N LEU A 61 -5.81 6.06 8.33
CA LEU A 61 -5.26 5.39 7.15
C LEU A 61 -6.39 4.92 6.23
N VAL A 62 -6.61 5.62 5.14
CA VAL A 62 -7.64 5.26 4.14
C VAL A 62 -7.19 4.07 3.30
N ASP A 63 -5.96 4.12 2.78
CA ASP A 63 -5.38 3.05 1.99
C ASP A 63 -3.85 3.12 1.92
N TYR A 64 -3.21 2.06 1.41
CA TYR A 64 -1.78 2.05 1.15
C TYR A 64 -1.40 1.13 -0.01
N ILE A 65 -0.26 1.44 -0.65
CA ILE A 65 0.35 0.66 -1.72
C ILE A 65 1.83 0.51 -1.41
N SER A 66 2.32 -0.73 -1.38
CA SER A 66 3.76 -1.00 -1.26
C SER A 66 4.41 -0.96 -2.64
N ILE A 67 5.53 -0.25 -2.74
CA ILE A 67 6.36 -0.18 -3.94
C ILE A 67 7.72 -0.82 -3.63
N GLY A 68 7.96 -1.99 -4.18
CA GLY A 68 9.17 -2.75 -3.88
C GLY A 68 9.17 -3.29 -2.45
N LYS A 69 10.33 -3.18 -1.76
CA LYS A 69 10.52 -3.81 -0.44
C LYS A 69 10.31 -2.88 0.75
N ASP A 70 10.51 -1.58 0.57
CA ASP A 70 10.65 -0.63 1.68
C ASP A 70 10.01 0.73 1.43
N ILE A 71 9.33 0.94 0.30
CA ILE A 71 8.63 2.18 -0.03
C ILE A 71 7.12 1.94 0.04
N GLU A 72 6.41 2.85 0.69
CA GLU A 72 4.94 2.88 0.73
C GLU A 72 4.41 4.22 0.23
N ILE A 73 3.28 4.15 -0.47
CA ILE A 73 2.37 5.28 -0.65
C ILE A 73 1.19 5.01 0.28
N ILE A 74 0.82 6.00 1.06
CA ILE A 74 -0.38 5.94 1.89
C ILE A 74 -1.35 7.04 1.50
N GLU A 75 -2.62 6.76 1.64
CA GLU A 75 -3.70 7.73 1.66
C GLU A 75 -4.13 7.94 3.10
N PHE A 76 -4.04 9.18 3.58
CA PHE A 76 -4.22 9.53 4.98
C PHE A 76 -5.24 10.66 5.13
N GLU A 77 -6.31 10.41 5.87
CA GLU A 77 -7.31 11.43 6.19
C GLU A 77 -6.74 12.43 7.22
N ILE A 78 -6.99 13.71 6.99
CA ILE A 78 -6.48 14.78 7.84
C ILE A 78 -7.03 14.66 9.25
N SER A 79 -6.13 14.49 10.22
CA SER A 79 -6.49 14.48 11.64
C SER A 79 -6.76 15.91 12.16
N LYS A 80 -7.42 16.01 13.31
CA LYS A 80 -7.74 17.30 13.94
C LYS A 80 -6.50 18.17 14.16
N GLN A 81 -5.35 17.56 14.42
CA GLN A 81 -4.08 18.27 14.65
C GLN A 81 -3.49 18.90 13.39
N MET A 82 -3.93 18.48 12.21
CA MET A 82 -3.46 18.95 10.92
C MET A 82 -4.34 20.05 10.34
N ILE A 83 -5.58 20.15 10.78
CA ILE A 83 -6.55 21.15 10.29
C ILE A 83 -5.99 22.57 10.48
N GLY A 84 -6.07 23.37 9.41
CA GLY A 84 -5.60 24.76 9.40
C GLY A 84 -4.09 24.92 9.21
N LYS A 85 -3.32 23.84 9.18
CA LYS A 85 -1.90 23.91 8.82
C LYS A 85 -1.77 23.95 7.31
N SER A 86 -0.79 24.71 6.82
CA SER A 86 -0.43 24.66 5.40
C SER A 86 0.45 23.45 5.10
N ILE A 87 0.46 23.01 3.84
CA ILE A 87 1.30 21.91 3.37
C ILE A 87 2.77 22.16 3.71
N ILE A 88 3.27 23.37 3.40
CA ILE A 88 4.64 23.75 3.72
C ILE A 88 4.88 23.85 5.23
N GLY A 89 3.88 24.33 5.97
CA GLY A 89 3.93 24.46 7.43
C GLY A 89 3.99 23.13 8.18
N MET A 90 3.48 22.05 7.57
CA MET A 90 3.59 20.68 8.10
C MET A 90 5.02 20.16 8.10
N ARG A 91 5.90 20.67 7.22
CA ARG A 91 7.31 20.28 7.11
C ARG A 91 7.50 18.76 7.05
N VAL A 92 6.60 18.07 6.33
CA VAL A 92 6.55 16.59 6.28
C VAL A 92 7.86 16.02 5.75
N ARG A 93 8.48 16.71 4.78
CA ARG A 93 9.76 16.29 4.20
C ARG A 93 10.91 16.42 5.19
N GLU A 94 10.97 17.51 5.95
CA GLU A 94 12.04 17.75 6.91
C GLU A 94 11.89 16.88 8.16
N ASN A 95 10.67 16.72 8.66
CA ASN A 95 10.41 16.00 9.89
C ASN A 95 10.43 14.47 9.72
N PHE A 96 9.96 13.97 8.57
CA PHE A 96 9.77 12.54 8.34
C PHE A 96 10.51 12.00 7.10
N GLY A 97 11.02 12.88 6.22
CA GLY A 97 11.61 12.45 4.95
C GLY A 97 10.59 11.92 3.94
N LEU A 98 9.33 12.34 4.05
CA LEU A 98 8.22 11.93 3.19
C LEU A 98 7.87 13.05 2.21
N ASN A 99 7.24 12.70 1.10
CA ASN A 99 6.69 13.66 0.15
C ASN A 99 5.16 13.51 0.09
N ILE A 100 4.45 14.63 0.14
CA ILE A 100 3.02 14.69 -0.19
C ILE A 100 2.93 14.77 -1.70
N ILE A 101 2.21 13.86 -2.34
CA ILE A 101 2.12 13.72 -3.79
C ILE A 101 0.74 14.01 -4.36
N ALA A 102 -0.29 14.04 -3.51
CA ALA A 102 -1.63 14.45 -3.88
C ALA A 102 -2.40 14.93 -2.66
N ILE A 103 -3.41 15.76 -2.91
CA ILE A 103 -4.45 16.14 -1.95
C ILE A 103 -5.80 15.82 -2.59
N HIS A 104 -6.68 15.17 -1.84
CA HIS A 104 -8.06 14.96 -2.23
C HIS A 104 -8.95 15.85 -1.35
N HIS A 105 -9.71 16.74 -1.96
CA HIS A 105 -10.65 17.65 -1.29
C HIS A 105 -11.87 17.90 -2.19
N ASP A 106 -13.03 18.02 -1.60
CA ASP A 106 -14.29 18.34 -2.30
C ASP A 106 -14.56 17.45 -3.55
N GLY A 107 -14.14 16.18 -3.51
CA GLY A 107 -14.29 15.23 -4.62
C GLY A 107 -13.25 15.39 -5.75
N ILE A 108 -12.26 16.26 -5.57
CA ILE A 108 -11.19 16.52 -6.55
C ILE A 108 -9.86 16.03 -5.97
N THR A 109 -9.09 15.33 -6.79
CA THR A 109 -7.70 14.98 -6.46
C THR A 109 -6.77 15.89 -7.21
N ASP A 110 -5.96 16.65 -6.48
CA ASP A 110 -4.96 17.56 -7.01
C ASP A 110 -3.55 17.02 -6.76
N THR A 111 -2.73 17.00 -7.81
CA THR A 111 -1.31 16.62 -7.78
C THR A 111 -0.37 17.82 -7.98
N ASP A 112 -0.90 18.98 -8.41
CA ASP A 112 -0.18 20.24 -8.46
C ASP A 112 -0.47 21.04 -7.17
N ILE A 113 0.16 20.60 -6.10
CA ILE A 113 -0.17 20.99 -4.74
C ILE A 113 0.32 22.41 -4.46
N ASP A 114 -0.60 23.34 -4.13
CA ASP A 114 -0.23 24.62 -3.59
C ASP A 114 0.41 24.45 -2.18
N PRO A 115 1.69 24.84 -2.00
CA PRO A 115 2.34 24.74 -0.69
C PRO A 115 1.65 25.49 0.44
N HIS A 116 0.87 26.52 0.10
CA HIS A 116 0.14 27.37 1.05
C HIS A 116 -1.31 26.90 1.29
N TYR A 117 -1.75 25.82 0.61
CA TYR A 117 -3.07 25.26 0.86
C TYR A 117 -3.24 24.90 2.35
N LEU A 118 -4.31 25.37 2.95
CA LEU A 118 -4.66 25.08 4.34
C LEU A 118 -5.53 23.84 4.40
N LEU A 119 -5.05 22.80 5.07
CA LEU A 119 -5.74 21.54 5.23
C LEU A 119 -7.06 21.71 5.98
N LYS A 120 -8.11 21.06 5.50
CA LYS A 120 -9.47 21.12 6.05
C LYS A 120 -9.92 19.75 6.55
N ALA A 121 -10.91 19.73 7.42
CA ALA A 121 -11.55 18.50 7.84
C ALA A 121 -12.15 17.75 6.62
N GLY A 122 -11.90 16.47 6.52
CA GLY A 122 -12.34 15.62 5.40
C GLY A 122 -11.40 15.62 4.20
N ASP A 123 -10.34 16.44 4.21
CA ASP A 123 -9.29 16.29 3.21
C ASP A 123 -8.53 14.97 3.43
N THR A 124 -8.00 14.43 2.35
CA THR A 124 -7.11 13.28 2.37
C THR A 124 -5.83 13.64 1.63
N ILE A 125 -4.68 13.24 2.15
CA ILE A 125 -3.39 13.43 1.48
C ILE A 125 -2.79 12.08 1.08
N ALA A 126 -2.17 12.03 -0.08
CA ALA A 126 -1.32 10.91 -0.48
C ALA A 126 0.13 11.23 -0.16
N VAL A 127 0.79 10.34 0.58
CA VAL A 127 2.16 10.52 1.06
C VAL A 127 3.01 9.34 0.64
N ILE A 128 4.23 9.60 0.13
CA ILE A 128 5.18 8.57 -0.28
C ILE A 128 6.48 8.66 0.52
N GLY A 129 7.02 7.50 0.90
CA GLY A 129 8.34 7.37 1.49
C GLY A 129 8.64 5.98 2.03
N LYS A 130 9.69 5.88 2.85
CA LYS A 130 10.08 4.61 3.46
C LYS A 130 9.04 4.15 4.48
N GLU A 131 8.74 2.84 4.50
CA GLU A 131 7.71 2.23 5.37
C GLU A 131 7.87 2.66 6.84
N ASN A 132 9.08 2.62 7.39
CA ASN A 132 9.33 3.02 8.77
C ASN A 132 9.06 4.52 9.04
N LYS A 133 9.27 5.38 8.03
CA LYS A 133 9.00 6.82 8.11
C LYS A 133 7.52 7.12 7.96
N VAL A 134 6.84 6.39 7.08
CA VAL A 134 5.38 6.42 6.96
C VAL A 134 4.72 6.01 8.27
N ALA A 135 5.20 4.93 8.91
CA ALA A 135 4.70 4.51 10.21
C ALA A 135 4.86 5.62 11.28
N GLN A 136 6.03 6.25 11.38
CA GLN A 136 6.27 7.37 12.29
C GLN A 136 5.33 8.56 12.04
N PHE A 137 5.07 8.89 10.77
CA PHE A 137 4.14 9.95 10.39
C PHE A 137 2.71 9.63 10.85
N VAL A 138 2.22 8.43 10.52
CA VAL A 138 0.87 7.99 10.91
C VAL A 138 0.72 8.01 12.43
N ASP A 139 1.67 7.44 13.17
CA ASP A 139 1.63 7.39 14.65
C ASP A 139 1.68 8.79 15.29
N SER A 140 2.27 9.78 14.61
CA SER A 140 2.34 11.17 15.08
C SER A 140 1.04 11.94 14.90
N TYR A 141 0.20 11.52 13.96
CA TYR A 141 -1.04 12.25 13.58
C TYR A 141 -2.32 11.43 13.74
N SER A 142 -2.25 10.20 14.21
CA SER A 142 -3.42 9.36 14.55
C SER A 142 -4.03 9.75 15.89
#